data_790e283c5f974cd72b55922596f5c42c
#
_entry.id   790e283c5f974cd72b55922596f5c42c
#
_cell.length_a   1.000
_cell.length_b   1.000
_cell.length_c   1.000
_cell.angle_alpha   90.00
_cell.angle_beta   90.00
_cell.angle_gamma   90.00
#
_symmetry.space_group_name_H-M   'P 1'
#
loop_
_entity.id
_entity.type
_entity.pdbx_description
1 polymer ?
#
loop_
_entity_poly.entity_id
_entity_poly.type
_entity_poly.pdbx_seq_one_letter_code
_entity_poly.pdbx_strand_id
1 'polypeptide(L)' 'MSDDALSKDRFFQRLGQLSEEMIAAHDKDFTMGALVLAARFIAEGKPVGQRPTVATTQ' A
#
# COMPACT_ATOMS: atom_id res chain seq x y z
N MET A 1 5.78 17.70 18.02
CA MET A 1 6.44 17.30 17.53
C MET A 1 6.72 15.94 17.69
N SER A 2 7.06 15.46 18.73
CA SER A 2 7.33 14.10 18.89
C SER A 2 6.16 13.20 18.54
N ASP A 3 4.97 13.56 18.91
CA ASP A 3 3.79 12.74 18.61
C ASP A 3 3.57 12.56 17.13
N ASP A 4 3.80 13.60 16.36
CA ASP A 4 3.62 13.52 14.92
C ASP A 4 4.66 12.59 14.30
N ALA A 5 5.91 12.72 14.72
CA ALA A 5 6.97 11.87 14.21
C ALA A 5 6.76 10.41 14.58
N LEU A 6 6.33 10.16 15.83
CA LEU A 6 6.06 8.80 16.26
C LEU A 6 4.91 8.19 15.50
N SER A 7 3.87 8.97 15.22
CA SER A 7 2.74 8.48 14.47
C SER A 7 3.17 8.08 13.06
N LYS A 8 3.97 8.90 12.41
CA LYS A 8 4.45 8.58 11.08
C LYS A 8 5.33 7.35 11.09
N ASP A 9 6.18 7.21 12.10
CA ASP A 9 7.02 6.04 12.21
C ASP A 9 6.22 4.77 12.37
N ARG A 10 5.15 4.82 13.15
CA ARG A 10 4.30 3.66 13.35
C ARG A 10 3.62 3.23 12.06
N PHE A 11 3.12 4.19 11.31
CA PHE A 11 2.51 3.87 10.03
C PHE A 11 3.53 3.27 9.08
N PHE A 12 4.73 3.80 9.08
CA PHE A 12 5.76 3.29 8.20
C PHE A 12 6.17 1.87 8.59
N GLN A 13 6.21 1.58 9.89
CA GLN A 13 6.49 0.22 10.36
C GLN A 13 5.40 -0.75 9.92
N ARG A 14 4.14 -0.34 10.02
CA ARG A 14 3.04 -1.18 9.57
C ARG A 14 3.11 -1.42 8.07
N LEU A 15 3.47 -0.41 7.34
CA LEU A 15 3.66 -0.55 5.90
C LEU A 15 4.77 -1.54 5.60
N GLY A 16 5.87 -1.49 6.37
CA GLY A 16 6.96 -2.44 6.21
C GLY A 16 6.52 -3.86 6.49
N GLN A 17 5.74 -4.06 7.55
CA GLN A 17 5.25 -5.39 7.88
C GLN A 17 4.35 -5.93 6.78
N LEU A 18 3.45 -5.10 6.30
CA LEU A 18 2.56 -5.50 5.21
C LEU A 18 3.36 -5.83 3.97
N SER A 19 4.37 -5.02 3.67
CA SER A 19 5.19 -5.25 2.50
C SER A 19 5.90 -6.60 2.58
N GLU A 20 6.40 -6.96 3.76
CA GLU A 20 7.06 -8.24 3.92
C GLU A 20 6.09 -9.39 3.73
N GLU A 21 4.87 -9.24 4.23
CA GLU A 21 3.84 -10.26 4.01
C GLU A 21 3.54 -10.43 2.54
N MET A 22 3.46 -9.33 1.83
CA MET A 22 3.18 -9.37 0.40
C MET A 22 4.30 -10.04 -0.37
N ILE A 23 5.54 -9.74 -0.01
CA ILE A 23 6.70 -10.36 -0.65
C ILE A 23 6.69 -11.86 -0.40
N ALA A 24 6.39 -12.27 0.83
CA ALA A 24 6.37 -13.68 1.17
C ALA A 24 5.24 -14.42 0.47
N ALA A 25 4.10 -13.77 0.31
CA ALA A 25 2.94 -14.41 -0.33
C ALA A 25 3.07 -14.44 -1.84
N HIS A 26 3.70 -13.45 -2.40
CA HIS A 26 3.82 -13.34 -3.87
C HIS A 26 5.27 -13.15 -4.28
N ASP A 27 5.72 -11.90 -4.42
CA ASP A 27 7.11 -11.61 -4.73
C ASP A 27 7.35 -10.10 -4.61
N LYS A 28 8.58 -9.71 -4.90
CA LYS A 28 8.95 -8.30 -4.81
C LYS A 28 8.27 -7.47 -5.89
N ASP A 29 8.18 -8.02 -7.09
CA ASP A 29 7.57 -7.27 -8.19
C ASP A 29 6.12 -6.93 -7.90
N PHE A 30 5.36 -7.87 -7.38
CA PHE A 30 3.99 -7.60 -6.99
C PHE A 30 3.93 -6.53 -5.92
N THR A 31 4.79 -6.64 -4.92
CA THR A 31 4.77 -5.70 -3.80
C THR A 31 5.10 -4.30 -4.26
N MET A 32 6.14 -4.16 -5.07
CA MET A 32 6.53 -2.85 -5.57
C MET A 32 5.43 -2.23 -6.42
N GLY A 33 4.83 -3.04 -7.30
CA GLY A 33 3.75 -2.54 -8.13
C GLY A 33 2.55 -2.12 -7.32
N ALA A 34 2.20 -2.91 -6.31
CA ALA A 34 1.05 -2.58 -5.46
C ALA A 34 1.28 -1.29 -4.70
N LEU A 35 2.49 -1.08 -4.18
CA LEU A 35 2.79 0.12 -3.43
C LEU A 35 2.80 1.36 -4.31
N VAL A 36 3.35 1.23 -5.51
CA VAL A 36 3.33 2.35 -6.46
C VAL A 36 1.90 2.67 -6.87
N LEU A 37 1.09 1.64 -7.11
CA LEU A 37 -0.30 1.86 -7.48
C LEU A 37 -1.07 2.52 -6.34
N ALA A 38 -0.81 2.09 -5.11
CA ALA A 38 -1.44 2.71 -3.95
C ALA A 38 -1.09 4.19 -3.87
N ALA A 39 0.18 4.52 -4.11
CA ALA A 39 0.62 5.92 -4.07
C ALA A 39 -0.10 6.74 -5.15
N ARG A 40 -0.27 6.17 -6.33
CA ARG A 40 -0.97 6.87 -7.40
C ARG A 40 -2.44 7.09 -7.08
N PHE A 41 -3.09 6.08 -6.50
CA PHE A 41 -4.49 6.22 -6.10
C PHE A 41 -4.65 7.34 -5.10
N ILE A 42 -3.75 7.41 -4.13
CA ILE A 42 -3.80 8.46 -3.12
C ILE A 42 -3.64 9.82 -3.79
N ALA A 43 -2.69 9.94 -4.71
CA ALA A 43 -2.45 11.21 -5.38
C ALA A 43 -3.66 11.66 -6.19
N GLU A 44 -4.43 10.70 -6.71
CA GLU A 44 -5.63 11.01 -7.50
C GLU A 44 -6.89 11.11 -6.68
N GLY A 45 -6.79 10.89 -5.37
CA GLY A 45 -7.95 10.94 -4.50
C GLY A 45 -8.86 9.75 -4.60
N LYS A 46 -8.33 8.63 -5.07
CA LYS A 46 -9.11 7.40 -5.21
C LYS A 46 -8.87 6.48 -4.03
N PRO A 47 -9.85 5.65 -3.67
CA PRO A 47 -9.65 4.72 -2.54
C PRO A 47 -8.60 3.67 -2.88
N VAL A 48 -7.67 3.47 -1.96
CA VAL A 48 -6.70 2.41 -2.07
C VAL A 48 -7.39 1.11 -1.65
N GLY A 49 -7.03 0.03 -2.33
CA GLY A 49 -7.58 -1.27 -1.96
C GLY A 49 -8.80 -1.67 -2.75
N GLN A 50 -9.36 -0.77 -3.55
CA GLN A 50 -10.47 -1.12 -4.42
C GLN A 50 -9.94 -1.37 -5.81
N ARG A 51 -10.25 -2.53 -6.36
CA ARG A 51 -9.85 -2.80 -7.71
C ARG A 51 -10.73 -2.06 -8.67
N PRO A 52 -10.17 -1.54 -9.64
CA PRO A 52 -10.99 -0.96 -10.70
C PRO A 52 -11.80 -2.09 -11.29
N THR A 53 -12.52 -2.39 -11.46
CA THR A 53 -13.13 -3.39 -11.86
C THR A 53 -13.37 -4.00 -12.64
N VAL A 54 -13.15 -4.13 -12.73
CA VAL A 54 -13.23 -4.67 -13.16
C VAL A 54 -13.52 -5.49 -13.36
N ALA A 55 -13.49 -5.64 -13.43
CA ALA A 55 -13.69 -6.36 -13.61
C ALA A 55 -14.35 -6.98 -13.57
N THR A 56 -14.67 -6.81 -13.56
CA THR A 56 -15.26 -7.35 -13.53
C THR A 56 -15.70 -7.86 -13.82
N THR A 57 -15.71 -7.93 -14.08
CA THR A 57 -16.02 -8.49 -14.23
C THR A 57 -15.98 -9.16 -14.16
N GLN A 58 -15.95 -9.20 -14.18
CA GLN A 58 -15.79 -9.84 -13.97
C GLN A 58 -15.87 -10.17 -13.94
#